data_d1e61b6d5aee38f8ee4ed6e802691629
#
_entry.id   d1e61b6d5aee38f8ee4ed6e802691629
#
_cell.length_a   1.000
_cell.length_b   1.000
_cell.length_c   1.000
_cell.angle_alpha   90.00
_cell.angle_beta   90.00
_cell.angle_gamma   90.00
#
_symmetry.space_group_name_H-M   'P 1'
#
loop_
_entity.id
_entity.type
_entity.pdbx_description
1 polymer ?
#
loop_
_entity_poly.entity_id
_entity_poly.type
_entity_poly.pdbx_seq_one_letter_code
_entity_poly.pdbx_strand_id
1 'polypeptide(L)'
;MLDSLTAQELIKPHMPVVCSEDGQFATVDHVEGRDLIKLTRDATGKHHYIPLDWVSSVDDKVHVDRPGAQAMREWLDEPVQPQGAGTP
;
A
#
# COMPACT_ATOMS: atom_id res chain seq x y z
N MET A 1 8.26 -2.01 -13.94
CA MET A 1 6.95 -1.88 -13.27
C MET A 1 6.34 -3.25 -13.09
N LEU A 2 5.84 -3.54 -11.90
CA LEU A 2 5.19 -4.82 -11.62
C LEU A 2 3.74 -4.78 -12.06
N ASP A 3 3.24 -5.87 -12.60
CA ASP A 3 1.80 -5.98 -12.82
C ASP A 3 1.12 -6.39 -11.51
N SER A 4 -0.20 -6.28 -11.48
CA SER A 4 -0.95 -6.52 -10.24
C SER A 4 -0.84 -7.96 -9.76
N LEU A 5 -0.85 -8.92 -10.66
CA LEU A 5 -0.78 -10.32 -10.25
C LEU A 5 0.57 -10.65 -9.64
N THR A 6 1.65 -10.17 -10.25
CA THR A 6 2.98 -10.41 -9.72
C THR A 6 3.14 -9.76 -8.36
N ALA A 7 2.68 -8.51 -8.23
CA ALA A 7 2.76 -7.81 -6.96
C ALA A 7 1.99 -8.55 -5.88
N GLN A 8 0.78 -9.03 -6.18
CA GLN A 8 -0.01 -9.77 -5.20
C GLN A 8 0.71 -11.02 -4.72
N GLU A 9 1.42 -11.70 -5.60
CA GLU A 9 2.12 -12.93 -5.23
C GLU A 9 3.33 -12.67 -4.37
N LEU A 10 3.97 -11.52 -4.56
CA LEU A 10 5.20 -11.19 -3.84
C LEU A 10 4.92 -10.54 -2.49
N ILE A 11 3.79 -9.88 -2.34
CA ILE A 11 3.48 -9.16 -1.12
C ILE A 11 2.92 -10.12 -0.09
N LYS A 12 3.55 -10.16 1.07
CA LYS A 12 3.21 -11.09 2.15
C LYS A 12 2.86 -10.33 3.41
N PRO A 13 2.05 -10.93 4.30
CA PRO A 13 1.77 -10.31 5.61
C PRO A 13 3.05 -10.00 6.36
N HIS A 14 3.02 -8.91 7.11
CA HIS A 14 4.11 -8.44 7.96
C HIS A 14 5.30 -7.89 7.20
N MET A 15 5.20 -7.77 5.88
CA MET A 15 6.27 -7.22 5.07
C MET A 15 6.32 -5.70 5.27
N PRO A 16 7.52 -5.11 5.46
CA PRO A 16 7.61 -3.66 5.62
C PRO A 16 7.21 -2.94 4.33
N VAL A 17 6.58 -1.78 4.48
CA VAL A 17 6.28 -0.89 3.36
C VAL A 17 7.15 0.34 3.50
N VAL A 18 7.97 0.58 2.49
CA VAL A 18 8.91 1.70 2.51
C VAL A 18 8.57 2.68 1.40
N CYS A 19 8.86 3.94 1.66
CA CYS A 19 8.58 5.01 0.70
C CYS A 19 9.67 5.11 -0.34
N SER A 20 9.52 6.06 -1.26
CA SER A 20 10.50 6.26 -2.32
C SER A 20 11.86 6.70 -1.79
N GLU A 21 11.94 7.11 -0.54
CA GLU A 21 13.18 7.50 0.12
C GLU A 21 13.68 6.42 1.07
N ASP A 22 13.17 5.20 0.94
CA ASP A 22 13.56 4.03 1.71
C ASP A 22 13.21 4.08 3.20
N GLY A 23 12.33 4.99 3.59
CA GLY A 23 11.85 5.02 4.97
C GLY A 23 10.62 4.17 5.14
N GLN A 24 10.63 3.28 6.13
CA GLN A 24 9.45 2.47 6.42
C GLN A 24 8.38 3.32 7.08
N PHE A 25 7.18 3.30 6.52
CA PHE A 25 6.08 4.05 7.10
C PHE A 25 4.88 3.16 7.43
N ALA A 26 4.92 1.88 7.08
CA ALA A 26 3.80 0.99 7.34
C ALA A 26 4.27 -0.47 7.26
N THR A 27 3.34 -1.38 7.53
CA THR A 27 3.58 -2.81 7.43
C THR A 27 2.34 -3.43 6.79
N VAL A 28 2.53 -4.42 5.96
CA VAL A 28 1.43 -5.10 5.27
C VAL A 28 0.66 -5.96 6.26
N ASP A 29 -0.66 -5.81 6.28
CA ASP A 29 -1.54 -6.79 6.94
C ASP A 29 -1.82 -7.92 5.95
N HIS A 30 -2.41 -7.58 4.81
CA HIS A 30 -2.60 -8.53 3.71
C HIS A 30 -3.02 -7.75 2.46
N VAL A 31 -3.04 -8.45 1.33
CA VAL A 31 -3.57 -7.87 0.09
C VAL A 31 -5.08 -8.03 0.14
N GLU A 32 -5.79 -6.93 -0.05
CA GLU A 32 -7.24 -6.88 0.04
C GLU A 32 -7.81 -6.87 -1.37
N GLY A 33 -8.57 -7.89 -1.72
CA GLY A 33 -9.09 -7.98 -3.06
C GLY A 33 -7.98 -8.09 -4.09
N ARG A 34 -8.12 -7.34 -5.17
CA ARG A 34 -7.14 -7.39 -6.26
C ARG A 34 -6.24 -6.17 -6.34
N ASP A 35 -6.69 -5.07 -5.78
CA ASP A 35 -6.11 -3.77 -6.09
C ASP A 35 -5.57 -3.03 -4.90
N LEU A 36 -5.78 -3.55 -3.70
CA LEU A 36 -5.45 -2.81 -2.49
C LEU A 36 -4.57 -3.63 -1.57
N ILE A 37 -3.70 -2.95 -0.86
CA ILE A 37 -2.92 -3.52 0.22
C ILE A 37 -3.47 -2.95 1.51
N LYS A 38 -3.94 -3.82 2.41
CA LYS A 38 -4.35 -3.41 3.73
C LYS A 38 -3.12 -3.35 4.62
N LEU A 39 -2.95 -2.21 5.27
CA LEU A 39 -1.82 -2.00 6.17
C LEU A 39 -2.23 -2.33 7.60
N THR A 40 -1.27 -2.67 8.44
CA THR A 40 -1.54 -2.92 9.85
C THR A 40 -1.96 -1.61 10.51
N ARG A 41 -2.48 -1.70 11.73
CA ARG A 41 -2.94 -0.52 12.46
C ARG A 41 -1.80 0.45 12.68
N ASP A 42 -2.10 1.72 12.53
CA ASP A 42 -1.13 2.76 12.84
C ASP A 42 -1.16 3.07 14.34
N ALA A 43 -0.49 4.13 14.73
CA ALA A 43 -0.40 4.51 16.14
C ALA A 43 -1.76 4.87 16.74
N THR A 44 -2.73 5.25 15.91
CA THR A 44 -4.07 5.60 16.37
C THR A 44 -5.02 4.41 16.35
N GLY A 45 -4.56 3.25 15.92
CA GLY A 45 -5.38 2.05 15.87
C GLY A 45 -6.18 1.86 14.61
N LYS A 46 -5.89 2.64 13.57
CA LYS A 46 -6.60 2.56 12.31
C LYS A 46 -5.82 1.80 11.26
N HIS A 47 -6.52 0.99 10.49
CA HIS A 47 -5.98 0.40 9.28
C HIS A 47 -6.06 1.40 8.13
N HIS A 48 -5.10 1.34 7.24
CA HIS A 48 -5.11 2.13 6.03
C HIS A 48 -4.90 1.22 4.84
N TYR A 49 -5.23 1.71 3.66
CA TYR A 49 -5.14 0.94 2.43
C TYR A 49 -4.40 1.75 1.40
N ILE A 50 -3.55 1.08 0.61
CA ILE A 50 -2.88 1.74 -0.51
C ILE A 50 -3.15 0.93 -1.78
N PRO A 51 -3.31 1.62 -2.93
CA PRO A 51 -3.50 0.91 -4.19
C PRO A 51 -2.25 0.15 -4.58
N LEU A 52 -2.42 -0.99 -5.21
CA LEU A 52 -1.29 -1.74 -5.76
C LEU A 52 -0.54 -0.92 -6.81
N ASP A 53 -1.20 0.02 -7.45
CA ASP A 53 -0.56 0.90 -8.43
C ASP A 53 0.59 1.73 -7.86
N TRP A 54 0.61 1.92 -6.56
CA TRP A 54 1.68 2.67 -5.93
C TRP A 54 2.99 1.86 -5.83
N VAL A 55 2.90 0.55 -5.97
CA VAL A 55 4.06 -0.32 -5.76
C VAL A 55 4.98 -0.25 -6.97
N SER A 56 6.21 0.20 -6.75
CA SER A 56 7.21 0.25 -7.80
C SER A 56 8.04 -1.03 -7.86
N SER A 57 8.26 -1.67 -6.72
CA SER A 57 8.98 -2.94 -6.69
C SER A 57 8.70 -3.65 -5.37
N VAL A 58 8.98 -4.94 -5.33
CA VAL A 58 8.86 -5.76 -4.13
C VAL A 58 10.09 -6.66 -4.06
N ASP A 59 10.78 -6.60 -2.93
CA ASP A 59 11.86 -7.54 -2.62
C ASP A 59 11.53 -8.13 -1.24
N ASP A 60 12.34 -7.90 -0.24
CA ASP A 60 11.93 -8.23 1.13
C ASP A 60 11.06 -7.13 1.74
N LYS A 61 10.80 -6.06 0.98
CA LYS A 61 9.96 -4.94 1.37
C LYS A 61 9.10 -4.53 0.20
N VAL A 62 7.99 -3.85 0.49
CA VAL A 62 7.15 -3.24 -0.53
C VAL A 62 7.62 -1.80 -0.73
N HIS A 63 8.03 -1.48 -1.94
CA HIS A 63 8.52 -0.13 -2.27
C HIS A 63 7.43 0.62 -3.00
N VAL A 64 7.03 1.78 -2.46
CA VAL A 64 6.04 2.62 -3.12
C VAL A 64 6.74 3.78 -3.84
N ASP A 65 6.03 4.40 -4.75
CA ASP A 65 6.59 5.35 -5.71
C ASP A 65 6.55 6.80 -5.23
N ARG A 66 6.31 7.03 -3.94
CA ARG A 66 6.16 8.39 -3.42
C ARG A 66 6.72 8.47 -2.01
N PRO A 67 7.03 9.69 -1.56
CA PRO A 67 7.54 9.89 -0.19
C PRO A 67 6.51 9.48 0.85
N GLY A 68 6.98 9.04 2.01
CA GLY A 68 6.12 8.58 3.08
C GLY A 68 5.10 9.62 3.52
N ALA A 69 5.52 10.88 3.62
CA ALA A 69 4.59 11.94 4.03
C ALA A 69 3.45 12.10 3.04
N GLN A 70 3.75 11.97 1.74
CA GLN A 70 2.72 12.04 0.71
C GLN A 70 1.83 10.80 0.76
N ALA A 71 2.43 9.62 0.94
CA ALA A 71 1.67 8.38 1.02
C ALA A 71 0.69 8.43 2.18
N MET A 72 1.12 8.94 3.32
CA MET A 72 0.26 9.03 4.50
C MET A 72 -0.84 10.07 4.37
N ARG A 73 -0.73 10.98 3.43
CA ARG A 73 -1.82 11.92 3.13
C ARG A 73 -2.79 11.37 2.11
N GLU A 74 -2.32 10.44 1.29
CA GLU A 74 -3.12 9.95 0.16
C GLU A 74 -3.68 8.56 0.37
N TRP A 75 -3.23 7.84 1.39
CA TRP A 75 -3.73 6.49 1.60
C TRP A 75 -5.21 6.53 1.97
N LEU A 76 -5.86 5.37 1.83
CA LEU A 76 -7.29 5.27 2.04
C LEU A 76 -7.58 4.78 3.45
N ASP A 77 -8.67 5.26 4.03
CA ASP A 77 -9.12 4.78 5.33
C ASP A 77 -10.07 3.60 5.20
N GLU A 78 -10.57 3.36 4.00
CA GLU A 78 -11.53 2.30 3.72
C GLU A 78 -11.11 1.59 2.44
N PRO A 79 -11.51 0.34 2.26
CA PRO A 79 -11.09 -0.43 1.09
C PRO A 79 -11.88 -0.06 -0.16
N VAL A 80 -11.75 1.19 -0.61
CA VAL A 80 -12.40 1.67 -1.82
C VAL A 80 -11.34 2.07 -2.82
N GLN A 81 -11.66 1.92 -4.09
CA GLN A 81 -10.72 2.27 -5.13
C GLN A 81 -10.80 3.76 -5.42
N PRO A 82 -9.65 4.43 -5.52
CA PRO A 82 -9.65 5.88 -5.70
C PRO A 82 -10.41 6.36 -6.93
N GLN A 83 -10.26 5.67 -8.05
CA GLN A 83 -10.90 6.12 -9.27
C GLN A 83 -12.41 5.96 -9.21
N GLY A 84 -12.89 4.99 -8.47
CA GLY A 84 -14.33 4.82 -8.32
C GLY A 84 -14.95 5.93 -7.52
N ALA A 85 -14.22 6.42 -6.54
CA ALA A 85 -14.71 7.47 -5.68
C ALA A 85 -14.90 8.79 -6.43
N GLY A 86 -14.11 9.00 -7.47
CA GLY A 86 -14.21 10.23 -8.22
C GLY A 86 -15.40 10.35 -9.11
N THR A 87 -16.19 9.33 -9.19
CA THR A 87 -17.31 9.30 -10.13
C THR A 87 -18.61 9.49 -9.40
N PRO A 88 -19.22 10.62 -9.54
CA PRO A 88 -20.54 10.81 -8.93
C PRO A 88 -21.57 9.93 -9.59
#